data_0ccaffb4ff4dd34235a5636c34d106b8
#
_entry.id   0ccaffb4ff4dd34235a5636c34d106b8
#
_cell.length_a   1.000
_cell.length_b   1.000
_cell.length_c   1.000
_cell.angle_alpha   90.00
_cell.angle_beta   90.00
_cell.angle_gamma   90.00
#
_symmetry.space_group_name_H-M   'P 1'
#
loop_
_entity.id
_entity.type
_entity.pdbx_description
1 polymer ?
#
loop_
_entity_poly.entity_id
_entity_poly.type
_entity_poly.pdbx_seq_one_letter_code
_entity_poly.pdbx_strand_id
1 'polypeptide(L)'
;MSLKPPSETRGMVDGAWWPRSRDLTSELPSLIAVLDECWARITRVTVNVRMWPHIPAEVPTGSHILRVGWFDAEQDPADLCLLSYHTGRWDLLVIPPECEPARAAKLMAAAADVHNTQSATALLADTDEDAYAVVGASRVGDWDLEGGPHACGPVFPRAA
;
A
#
# COMPACT_ATOMS: atom_id res chain seq x y z
N MET A 1 -8.15 2.88 -6.62
CA MET A 1 -8.62 3.15 -5.26
C MET A 1 -9.67 2.13 -4.87
N SER A 2 -9.62 1.64 -3.66
CA SER A 2 -10.62 0.73 -3.08
C SER A 2 -10.97 1.24 -1.68
N LEU A 3 -12.26 1.30 -1.37
CA LEU A 3 -12.77 1.79 -0.09
C LEU A 3 -13.48 0.67 0.66
N LYS A 4 -13.31 0.65 1.97
CA LYS A 4 -14.04 -0.24 2.87
C LYS A 4 -15.52 0.18 2.89
N PRO A 5 -16.46 -0.75 2.80
CA PRO A 5 -17.87 -0.42 2.97
C PRO A 5 -18.15 0.08 4.40
N PRO A 6 -19.20 0.86 4.61
CA PRO A 6 -19.60 1.32 5.94
C PRO A 6 -19.77 0.11 6.88
N SER A 7 -19.03 0.11 7.98
CA SER A 7 -19.05 -0.96 8.98
C SER A 7 -19.12 -0.36 10.38
N GLU A 8 -19.79 -1.05 11.29
CA GLU A 8 -19.82 -0.67 12.70
C GLU A 8 -18.45 -0.83 13.38
N THR A 9 -17.61 -1.73 12.84
CA THR A 9 -16.26 -1.97 13.34
C THR A 9 -15.25 -1.11 12.57
N ARG A 10 -14.65 -0.14 13.24
CA ARG A 10 -13.62 0.70 12.67
C ARG A 10 -12.27 -0.03 12.65
N GLY A 11 -11.69 -0.21 11.46
CA GLY A 11 -10.34 -0.72 11.28
C GLY A 11 -9.27 0.37 11.40
N MET A 12 -8.01 0.00 11.20
CA MET A 12 -6.88 0.95 11.17
C MET A 12 -6.86 1.77 9.88
N VAL A 13 -7.39 1.19 8.78
CA VAL A 13 -7.52 1.86 7.49
C VAL A 13 -8.95 1.70 6.95
N ASP A 14 -9.43 2.69 6.25
CA ASP A 14 -10.76 2.73 5.63
C ASP A 14 -10.72 2.36 4.13
N GLY A 15 -9.56 2.06 3.61
CA GLY A 15 -9.34 1.67 2.23
C GLY A 15 -7.91 1.89 1.78
N ALA A 16 -7.68 1.83 0.47
CA ALA A 16 -6.38 2.09 -0.14
C ALA A 16 -6.48 3.00 -1.35
N TRP A 17 -5.46 3.79 -1.52
CA TRP A 17 -5.27 4.67 -2.66
C TRP A 17 -3.95 4.36 -3.35
N TRP A 18 -4.00 4.13 -4.66
CA TRP A 18 -2.84 3.94 -5.50
C TRP A 18 -2.71 5.13 -6.47
N PRO A 19 -1.90 6.15 -6.11
CA PRO A 19 -1.64 7.28 -6.99
C PRO A 19 -0.80 6.83 -8.20
N ARG A 20 -0.88 7.58 -9.29
CA ARG A 20 -0.09 7.32 -10.51
C ARG A 20 1.28 7.98 -10.47
N SER A 21 1.42 9.00 -9.66
CA SER A 21 2.64 9.78 -9.51
C SER A 21 2.87 10.22 -8.06
N ARG A 22 3.98 10.89 -7.80
CA ARG A 22 4.28 11.52 -6.51
C ARG A 22 4.00 13.02 -6.49
N ASP A 23 3.14 13.48 -7.37
CA ASP A 23 2.68 14.88 -7.44
C ASP A 23 1.28 15.02 -6.82
N LEU A 24 1.23 15.50 -5.58
CA LEU A 24 -0.03 15.71 -4.87
C LEU A 24 -0.97 16.70 -5.57
N THR A 25 -0.42 17.71 -6.22
CA THR A 25 -1.22 18.71 -6.93
C THR A 25 -2.01 18.10 -8.07
N SER A 26 -1.43 17.11 -8.75
CA SER A 26 -2.08 16.39 -9.85
C SER A 26 -3.00 15.27 -9.37
N GLU A 27 -2.63 14.58 -8.28
CA GLU A 27 -3.31 13.36 -7.84
C GLU A 27 -4.51 13.64 -6.89
N LEU A 28 -4.38 14.62 -5.99
CA LEU A 28 -5.41 14.89 -4.99
C LEU A 28 -6.76 15.33 -5.56
N PRO A 29 -6.86 16.15 -6.60
CA PRO A 29 -8.16 16.55 -7.13
C PRO A 29 -9.04 15.38 -7.55
N SER A 30 -8.46 14.38 -8.22
CA SER A 30 -9.18 13.16 -8.64
C SER A 30 -9.61 12.30 -7.46
N LEU A 31 -8.75 12.16 -6.46
CA LEU A 31 -9.07 11.44 -5.23
C LEU A 31 -10.21 12.11 -4.48
N ILE A 32 -10.14 13.40 -4.26
CA ILE A 32 -11.13 14.15 -3.49
C ILE A 32 -12.49 14.17 -4.20
N ALA A 33 -12.53 14.26 -5.52
CA ALA A 33 -13.78 14.21 -6.27
C ALA A 33 -14.57 12.92 -5.99
N VAL A 34 -13.90 11.78 -5.91
CA VAL A 34 -14.53 10.50 -5.59
C VAL A 34 -14.92 10.43 -4.11
N LEU A 35 -14.06 10.88 -3.20
CA LEU A 35 -14.32 10.80 -1.77
C LEU A 35 -15.44 11.73 -1.31
N ASP A 36 -15.54 12.91 -1.90
CA ASP A 36 -16.62 13.85 -1.61
C ASP A 36 -18.01 13.24 -1.94
N GLU A 37 -18.08 12.37 -2.95
CA GLU A 37 -19.31 11.67 -3.31
C GLU A 37 -19.59 10.47 -2.39
N CYS A 38 -18.54 9.73 -1.99
CA CYS A 38 -18.69 8.49 -1.21
C CYS A 38 -18.89 8.74 0.29
N TRP A 39 -18.21 9.73 0.84
CA TRP A 39 -18.19 9.97 2.29
C TRP A 39 -18.83 11.29 2.66
N ALA A 40 -18.05 12.36 2.53
CA ALA A 40 -18.44 13.72 2.78
C ALA A 40 -17.37 14.65 2.24
N ARG A 41 -17.68 15.94 2.16
CA ARG A 41 -16.73 16.94 1.68
C ARG A 41 -15.45 16.93 2.51
N ILE A 42 -14.37 16.51 1.89
CA ILE A 42 -13.05 16.46 2.50
C ILE A 42 -12.44 17.88 2.46
N THR A 43 -12.08 18.40 3.59
CA THR A 43 -11.54 19.76 3.72
C THR A 43 -10.06 19.80 4.00
N ARG A 44 -9.51 18.72 4.54
CA ARG A 44 -8.10 18.61 4.89
C ARG A 44 -7.56 17.21 4.63
N VAL A 45 -6.34 17.16 4.13
CA VAL A 45 -5.53 15.94 3.96
C VAL A 45 -4.23 16.12 4.71
N THR A 46 -3.77 15.07 5.37
CA THR A 46 -2.45 15.05 6.02
C THR A 46 -1.66 13.88 5.47
N VAL A 47 -0.46 14.15 4.99
CA VAL A 47 0.40 13.19 4.27
C VAL A 47 1.73 13.02 4.98
N ASN A 48 2.38 11.87 4.78
CA ASN A 48 3.73 11.66 5.29
C ASN A 48 4.75 12.45 4.47
N VAL A 49 5.58 13.23 5.14
CA VAL A 49 6.60 14.10 4.52
C VAL A 49 7.63 13.33 3.69
N ARG A 50 7.88 12.06 4.02
CA ARG A 50 8.90 11.22 3.35
C ARG A 50 8.40 10.59 2.05
N MET A 51 7.09 10.47 1.88
CA MET A 51 6.51 9.87 0.68
C MET A 51 6.39 10.84 -0.50
N TRP A 52 6.36 12.12 -0.22
CA TRP A 52 6.05 13.15 -1.20
C TRP A 52 7.18 14.18 -1.29
N PRO A 53 7.81 14.34 -2.46
CA PRO A 53 8.94 15.28 -2.62
C PRO A 53 8.52 16.74 -2.51
N HIS A 54 7.26 17.05 -2.83
CA HIS A 54 6.69 18.38 -2.69
C HIS A 54 5.29 18.30 -2.09
N ILE A 55 5.07 19.04 -1.02
CA ILE A 55 3.77 19.11 -0.34
C ILE A 55 3.27 20.55 -0.43
N PRO A 56 2.25 20.84 -1.27
CA PRO A 56 1.63 22.15 -1.34
C PRO A 56 0.80 22.40 -0.07
N ALA A 57 0.68 23.64 0.35
CA ALA A 57 -0.18 23.99 1.50
C ALA A 57 -1.67 23.87 1.17
N GLU A 58 -2.03 24.15 -0.06
CA GLU A 58 -3.41 24.10 -0.57
C GLU A 58 -3.43 23.54 -2.00
N VAL A 59 -4.46 22.76 -2.28
CA VAL A 59 -4.72 22.22 -3.62
C VAL A 59 -6.15 22.57 -4.03
N PRO A 60 -6.35 23.28 -5.15
CA PRO A 60 -7.68 23.52 -5.68
C PRO A 60 -8.27 22.22 -6.21
N THR A 61 -9.44 21.86 -5.72
CA THR A 61 -10.28 20.80 -6.27
C THR A 61 -11.38 21.44 -7.13
N GLY A 62 -12.13 20.63 -7.86
CA GLY A 62 -13.20 21.17 -8.72
C GLY A 62 -14.27 21.97 -7.97
N SER A 63 -14.45 21.73 -6.67
CA SER A 63 -15.54 22.30 -5.86
C SER A 63 -15.08 23.21 -4.72
N HIS A 64 -13.84 23.06 -4.25
CA HIS A 64 -13.31 23.81 -3.10
C HIS A 64 -11.78 23.78 -3.05
N ILE A 65 -11.20 24.49 -2.10
CA ILE A 65 -9.76 24.43 -1.80
C ILE A 65 -9.52 23.43 -0.69
N LEU A 66 -8.68 22.43 -0.98
CA LEU A 66 -8.25 21.42 -0.02
C LEU A 66 -7.01 21.91 0.72
N ARG A 67 -7.01 21.84 2.02
CA ARG A 67 -5.82 22.11 2.84
C ARG A 67 -4.98 20.85 2.99
N VAL A 68 -3.67 20.96 2.78
CA VAL A 68 -2.72 19.86 2.91
C VAL A 68 -1.81 20.13 4.09
N GLY A 69 -1.80 19.21 5.04
CA GLY A 69 -0.86 19.14 6.13
C GLY A 69 0.13 17.99 5.93
N TRP A 70 1.10 17.90 6.82
CA TRP A 70 2.10 16.84 6.80
C TRP A 70 2.40 16.31 8.20
N PHE A 71 2.89 15.08 8.27
CA PHE A 71 3.42 14.45 9.48
C PHE A 71 4.71 13.69 9.17
N ASP A 72 5.54 13.41 10.15
CA ASP A 72 6.74 12.59 10.00
C ASP A 72 6.61 11.25 10.75
N ALA A 73 6.63 11.28 12.06
CA ALA A 73 6.64 10.08 12.90
C ALA A 73 5.38 9.90 13.76
N GLU A 74 4.44 10.84 13.71
CA GLU A 74 3.26 10.86 14.58
C GLU A 74 2.16 9.88 14.14
N GLN A 75 2.21 9.44 12.89
CA GLN A 75 1.25 8.49 12.29
C GLN A 75 1.99 7.43 11.48
N ASP A 76 1.24 6.40 11.04
CA ASP A 76 1.79 5.36 10.18
C ASP A 76 2.36 5.96 8.89
N PRO A 77 3.61 5.64 8.52
CA PRO A 77 4.27 6.22 7.33
C PRO A 77 3.54 6.00 6.02
N ALA A 78 2.78 4.92 5.90
CA ALA A 78 2.03 4.58 4.69
C ALA A 78 0.58 5.07 4.72
N ASP A 79 0.22 5.89 5.70
CA ASP A 79 -1.12 6.38 5.90
C ASP A 79 -1.33 7.78 5.30
N LEU A 80 -2.56 8.01 4.83
CA LEU A 80 -3.05 9.31 4.40
C LEU A 80 -4.32 9.62 5.19
N CYS A 81 -4.27 10.65 6.03
CA CYS A 81 -5.38 11.05 6.87
C CYS A 81 -6.24 12.10 6.17
N LEU A 82 -7.53 11.84 6.12
CA LEU A 82 -8.54 12.70 5.51
C LEU A 82 -9.52 13.21 6.57
N LEU A 83 -9.79 14.48 6.57
CA LEU A 83 -10.69 15.12 7.52
C LEU A 83 -11.80 15.86 6.79
N SER A 84 -13.03 15.66 7.26
CA SER A 84 -14.21 16.43 6.88
C SER A 84 -14.62 17.35 8.04
N TYR A 85 -15.19 18.50 7.72
CA TYR A 85 -15.53 19.53 8.70
C TYR A 85 -16.52 19.07 9.79
N HIS A 86 -17.45 18.16 9.44
CA HIS A 86 -18.52 17.74 10.35
C HIS A 86 -18.66 16.24 10.54
N THR A 87 -18.00 15.43 9.74
CA THR A 87 -18.37 14.01 9.62
C THR A 87 -17.28 13.03 10.07
N GLY A 88 -16.07 13.48 10.30
CA GLY A 88 -15.05 12.61 10.88
C GLY A 88 -13.73 12.56 10.14
N ARG A 89 -13.00 11.48 10.44
CA ARG A 89 -11.66 11.17 9.94
C ARG A 89 -11.68 9.82 9.23
N TRP A 90 -10.98 9.76 8.13
CA TRP A 90 -10.69 8.52 7.41
C TRP A 90 -9.20 8.39 7.17
N ASP A 91 -8.72 7.16 7.19
CA ASP A 91 -7.32 6.83 6.98
C ASP A 91 -7.21 5.87 5.79
N LEU A 92 -6.40 6.22 4.79
CA LEU A 92 -6.17 5.40 3.61
C LEU A 92 -4.74 4.91 3.56
N LEU A 93 -4.56 3.63 3.22
CA LEU A 93 -3.27 3.11 2.81
C LEU A 93 -2.85 3.78 1.51
N VAL A 94 -1.65 4.37 1.49
CA VAL A 94 -1.03 4.89 0.26
C VAL A 94 -0.14 3.81 -0.33
N ILE A 95 -0.50 3.34 -1.51
CA ILE A 95 0.30 2.37 -2.26
C ILE A 95 1.30 3.16 -3.12
N PRO A 96 2.62 2.88 -3.03
CA PRO A 96 3.60 3.57 -3.85
C PRO A 96 3.27 3.50 -5.35
N PRO A 97 3.47 4.58 -6.13
CA PRO A 97 3.19 4.58 -7.57
C PRO A 97 3.96 3.51 -8.34
N GLU A 98 5.14 3.15 -7.85
CA GLU A 98 6.05 2.17 -8.45
C GLU A 98 5.64 0.72 -8.16
N CYS A 99 4.61 0.51 -7.33
CA CYS A 99 4.14 -0.82 -6.96
C CYS A 99 3.64 -1.59 -8.19
N GLU A 100 3.98 -2.87 -8.24
CA GLU A 100 3.49 -3.77 -9.29
C GLU A 100 1.95 -3.86 -9.27
N PRO A 101 1.27 -3.87 -10.44
CA PRO A 101 -0.20 -3.90 -10.51
C PRO A 101 -0.85 -5.07 -9.76
N ALA A 102 -0.27 -6.27 -9.83
CA ALA A 102 -0.79 -7.43 -9.12
C ALA A 102 -0.72 -7.26 -7.59
N ARG A 103 0.39 -6.71 -7.09
CA ARG A 103 0.57 -6.39 -5.67
C ARG A 103 -0.35 -5.27 -5.23
N ALA A 104 -0.47 -4.21 -6.02
CA ALA A 104 -1.39 -3.11 -5.72
C ALA A 104 -2.84 -3.58 -5.64
N ALA A 105 -3.28 -4.50 -6.51
CA ALA A 105 -4.60 -5.10 -6.45
C ALA A 105 -4.84 -5.89 -5.16
N LYS A 106 -3.86 -6.67 -4.70
CA LYS A 106 -3.92 -7.39 -3.41
C LYS A 106 -4.01 -6.43 -2.23
N LEU A 107 -3.21 -5.38 -2.22
CA LEU A 107 -3.23 -4.35 -1.19
C LEU A 107 -4.56 -3.61 -1.12
N MET A 108 -5.12 -3.25 -2.28
CA MET A 108 -6.43 -2.61 -2.36
C MET A 108 -7.55 -3.53 -1.84
N ALA A 109 -7.51 -4.81 -2.16
CA ALA A 109 -8.48 -5.78 -1.67
C ALA A 109 -8.37 -5.98 -0.15
N ALA A 110 -7.15 -6.14 0.37
CA ALA A 110 -6.90 -6.32 1.79
C ALA A 110 -7.30 -5.09 2.63
N ALA A 111 -6.99 -3.89 2.15
CA ALA A 111 -7.36 -2.64 2.83
C ALA A 111 -8.87 -2.39 2.83
N ALA A 112 -9.58 -2.87 1.82
CA ALA A 112 -11.04 -2.75 1.71
C ALA A 112 -11.82 -3.85 2.45
N ASP A 113 -11.13 -4.87 2.97
CA ASP A 113 -11.77 -5.94 3.75
C ASP A 113 -12.30 -5.39 5.08
N VAL A 114 -13.58 -5.64 5.36
CA VAL A 114 -14.25 -5.20 6.58
C VAL A 114 -13.65 -5.81 7.87
N HIS A 115 -13.01 -6.97 7.75
CA HIS A 115 -12.38 -7.67 8.87
C HIS A 115 -10.91 -7.29 9.05
N ASN A 116 -10.35 -6.47 8.16
CA ASN A 116 -8.97 -6.04 8.27
C ASN A 116 -8.77 -5.11 9.47
N THR A 117 -7.86 -5.48 10.33
CA THR A 117 -7.43 -4.72 11.52
C THR A 117 -5.97 -4.27 11.44
N GLN A 118 -5.28 -4.58 10.36
CA GLN A 118 -3.88 -4.24 10.16
C GLN A 118 -3.70 -2.74 9.84
N SER A 119 -2.56 -2.20 10.26
CA SER A 119 -2.15 -0.87 9.88
C SER A 119 -1.70 -0.79 8.41
N ALA A 120 -1.57 0.41 7.86
CA ALA A 120 -1.11 0.60 6.49
C ALA A 120 0.28 -0.01 6.25
N THR A 121 1.23 0.22 7.16
CA THR A 121 2.58 -0.37 7.07
C THR A 121 2.56 -1.90 7.18
N ALA A 122 1.73 -2.46 8.05
CA ALA A 122 1.62 -3.92 8.19
C ALA A 122 1.09 -4.58 6.91
N LEU A 123 0.10 -3.98 6.26
CA LEU A 123 -0.41 -4.44 4.97
C LEU A 123 0.66 -4.44 3.87
N LEU A 124 1.49 -3.40 3.81
CA LEU A 124 2.60 -3.34 2.86
C LEU A 124 3.63 -4.44 3.13
N ALA A 125 3.97 -4.69 4.40
CA ALA A 125 4.93 -5.70 4.78
C ALA A 125 4.47 -7.13 4.45
N ASP A 126 3.22 -7.49 4.76
CA ASP A 126 2.66 -8.82 4.49
C ASP A 126 2.71 -9.17 2.99
N THR A 127 2.40 -8.20 2.13
CA THR A 127 2.48 -8.42 0.69
C THR A 127 3.91 -8.52 0.14
N ASP A 128 4.90 -8.01 0.84
CA ASP A 128 6.31 -8.22 0.50
C ASP A 128 6.76 -9.66 0.85
N GLU A 129 6.35 -10.20 1.98
CA GLU A 129 6.66 -11.58 2.38
C GLU A 129 6.08 -12.61 1.40
N ASP A 130 4.86 -12.42 0.94
CA ASP A 130 4.23 -13.26 -0.08
C ASP A 130 5.03 -13.26 -1.40
N ALA A 131 5.55 -12.12 -1.82
CA ALA A 131 6.37 -12.01 -3.03
C ALA A 131 7.69 -12.78 -2.90
N TYR A 132 8.32 -12.75 -1.74
CA TYR A 132 9.54 -13.52 -1.46
C TYR A 132 9.27 -15.03 -1.37
N ALA A 133 8.15 -15.44 -0.79
CA ALA A 133 7.77 -16.85 -0.68
C ALA A 133 7.54 -17.49 -2.07
N VAL A 134 6.90 -16.79 -2.99
CA VAL A 134 6.67 -17.27 -4.37
C VAL A 134 7.98 -17.39 -5.14
N VAL A 135 8.90 -16.43 -5.01
CA VAL A 135 10.21 -16.47 -5.66
C VAL A 135 11.08 -17.60 -5.06
N GLY A 136 11.00 -17.81 -3.75
CA GLY A 136 11.70 -18.89 -3.06
C GLY A 136 11.21 -20.27 -3.51
N ALA A 137 9.91 -20.47 -3.62
CA ALA A 137 9.31 -21.72 -4.10
C ALA A 137 9.65 -22.02 -5.56
N SER A 138 9.71 -21.02 -6.43
CA SER A 138 10.10 -21.18 -7.82
C SER A 138 11.58 -21.57 -7.97
N ARG A 139 12.46 -21.08 -7.11
CA ARG A 139 13.88 -21.48 -7.11
C ARG A 139 14.11 -22.90 -6.61
N VAL A 140 13.37 -23.34 -5.61
CA VAL A 140 13.46 -24.72 -5.09
C VAL A 140 12.94 -25.72 -6.12
N GLY A 141 11.90 -25.40 -6.86
CA GLY A 141 11.38 -26.25 -7.93
C GLY A 141 12.33 -26.40 -9.11
N ASP A 142 13.13 -25.40 -9.40
CA ASP A 142 14.10 -25.40 -10.51
C ASP A 142 15.34 -26.28 -10.18
N TRP A 143 15.70 -26.38 -8.91
CA TRP A 143 16.80 -27.29 -8.46
C TRP A 143 16.43 -28.75 -8.51
N ASP A 144 15.19 -29.12 -8.33
CA ASP A 144 14.73 -30.52 -8.42
C ASP A 144 14.63 -31.02 -9.86
N LEU A 145 14.57 -30.16 -10.86
CA LEU A 145 14.44 -30.51 -12.28
C LEU A 145 15.77 -30.67 -13.00
N GLU A 146 16.85 -30.09 -12.50
CA GLU A 146 18.19 -30.29 -13.03
C GLU A 146 18.89 -31.44 -12.27
N GLY A 147 18.50 -32.65 -12.58
CA GLY A 147 19.01 -33.94 -12.11
C GLY A 147 20.22 -33.86 -11.19
N GLY A 148 20.06 -34.30 -9.98
CA GLY A 148 21.12 -34.36 -8.98
C GLY A 148 22.42 -34.92 -9.54
N PRO A 149 23.58 -34.46 -9.08
CA PRO A 149 24.85 -34.91 -9.56
C PRO A 149 24.96 -36.44 -9.36
N HIS A 150 25.20 -37.13 -10.42
CA HIS A 150 25.64 -38.50 -10.31
C HIS A 150 26.84 -38.51 -9.38
N ALA A 151 26.65 -39.06 -8.19
CA ALA A 151 27.74 -39.30 -7.26
C ALA A 151 28.72 -40.28 -7.93
N CYS A 152 29.71 -39.74 -8.57
CA CYS A 152 30.91 -40.46 -8.87
C CYS A 152 31.62 -40.71 -7.54
N GLY A 153 31.39 -41.86 -6.95
CA GLY A 153 32.09 -42.29 -5.76
C GLY A 153 33.61 -42.27 -6.03
N PRO A 154 34.41 -41.83 -5.08
CA PRO A 154 35.85 -41.88 -5.22
C PRO A 154 36.28 -43.35 -5.28
N VAL A 155 36.83 -43.74 -6.41
CA VAL A 155 37.57 -44.97 -6.53
C VAL A 155 38.88 -44.77 -5.77
N PHE A 156 38.97 -45.30 -4.58
CA PHE A 156 40.23 -45.42 -3.89
C PHE A 156 41.07 -46.49 -4.60
N PRO A 157 42.28 -46.18 -5.07
CA PRO A 157 43.20 -47.21 -5.49
C PRO A 157 43.61 -48.02 -4.28
N ARG A 158 43.35 -49.31 -4.31
CA ARG A 158 43.91 -50.26 -3.35
C ARG A 158 45.42 -50.23 -3.53
N ALA A 159 46.13 -49.74 -2.55
CA ALA A 159 47.55 -49.96 -2.44
C ALA A 159 47.80 -51.47 -2.15
N ALA A 160 48.63 -52.06 -2.93
CA ALA A 160 49.10 -53.35 -2.69
C ALA A 160 50.03 -53.39 -1.49
#